data_05d6b22c927eb7533582d68099aee127
#
_entry.id   05d6b22c927eb7533582d68099aee127
#
_cell.length_a   1.000
_cell.length_b   1.000
_cell.length_c   1.000
_cell.angle_alpha   90.00
_cell.angle_beta   90.00
_cell.angle_gamma   90.00
#
_symmetry.space_group_name_H-M   'P 1'
#
loop_
_entity.id
_entity.type
_entity.pdbx_description
1 polymer ?
#
loop_
_entity_poly.entity_id
_entity_poly.type
_entity_poly.pdbx_seq_one_letter_code
_entity_poly.pdbx_strand_id
1 'polypeptide(L)'
;MRIVVLVFFDFKSTIFFFKFDGNLNIDLSSLKDVIPLGKNETLSGIIQADMMFKGHTNAAENAQFGELQAEGVLDITQLDYNSDSLPYDIFVNKMHLDFNPAFANLTAFDLMVGKSNMQMNGKVTHYLEYAINDEALVGSLNFFSPSININDFMGSDESSTATTETTDSSVPADTSSSVVILPNNIDFTLNAKIDQLTYDNAQFNAVGGTVQIKEGKAIMTNLGL
;
A
#
# COMPACT_ATOMS: atom_id res chain seq x y z
N MET A 1 -13.86 13.02 18.64
CA MET A 1 -12.78 13.64 17.86
C MET A 1 -12.12 14.73 18.67
N ARG A 2 -10.84 14.63 18.96
CA ARG A 2 -10.05 15.68 19.60
C ARG A 2 -8.82 15.90 18.73
N ILE A 3 -8.66 17.09 18.19
CA ILE A 3 -7.48 17.47 17.40
C ILE A 3 -6.90 18.72 18.06
N VAL A 4 -5.63 18.67 18.44
CA VAL A 4 -4.88 19.80 18.94
C VAL A 4 -3.73 20.06 17.97
N VAL A 5 -3.75 21.20 17.30
CA VAL A 5 -2.66 21.65 16.43
C VAL A 5 -2.05 22.87 17.06
N LEU A 6 -0.77 22.79 17.43
CA LEU A 6 0.00 23.90 17.96
C LEU A 6 1.15 24.18 16.97
N VAL A 7 1.21 25.41 16.51
CA VAL A 7 2.30 25.89 15.65
C VAL A 7 2.94 27.07 16.37
N PHE A 8 4.23 26.95 16.66
CA PHE A 8 5.02 28.01 17.27
C PHE A 8 5.95 28.61 16.23
N PHE A 9 6.02 29.94 16.21
CA PHE A 9 6.93 30.69 15.34
C PHE A 9 8.08 31.24 16.17
N ASP A 10 9.31 30.93 15.81
CA ASP A 10 10.48 31.67 16.29
C ASP A 10 10.87 32.72 15.26
N PHE A 11 10.54 33.98 15.53
CA PHE A 11 10.82 35.10 14.63
C PHE A 11 12.32 35.43 14.47
N LYS A 12 13.18 34.81 15.25
CA LYS A 12 14.65 35.01 15.18
C LYS A 12 15.37 33.97 14.33
N SER A 13 14.77 32.81 14.20
CA SER A 13 15.25 31.73 13.33
C SER A 13 14.08 31.37 12.40
N THR A 14 14.32 31.13 11.14
CA THR A 14 13.27 30.70 10.19
C THR A 14 12.76 29.27 10.49
N ILE A 15 12.81 28.86 11.76
CA ILE A 15 12.45 27.53 12.23
C ILE A 15 11.02 27.55 12.74
N PHE A 16 10.17 26.72 12.17
CA PHE A 16 8.80 26.53 12.63
C PHE A 16 8.71 25.23 13.41
N PHE A 17 8.24 25.34 14.66
CA PHE A 17 7.91 24.18 15.46
C PHE A 17 6.44 23.82 15.25
N PHE A 18 6.15 22.55 15.07
CA PHE A 18 4.79 22.07 15.00
C PHE A 18 4.57 20.93 15.99
N LYS A 19 3.38 20.87 16.52
CA LYS A 19 2.87 19.75 17.30
C LYS A 19 1.44 19.48 16.85
N PHE A 20 1.20 18.25 16.45
CA PHE A 20 -0.13 17.69 16.23
C PHE A 20 -0.34 16.56 17.23
N ASP A 21 -1.49 16.55 17.89
CA ASP A 21 -1.89 15.50 18.82
C ASP A 21 -3.38 15.28 18.60
N GLY A 22 -3.78 14.13 18.11
CA GLY A 22 -5.13 13.90 17.65
C GLY A 22 -5.61 12.47 17.81
N ASN A 23 -6.82 12.35 18.31
CA ASN A 23 -7.60 11.14 18.31
C ASN A 23 -8.76 11.28 17.32
N LEU A 24 -8.81 10.37 16.36
CA LEU A 24 -9.76 10.35 15.27
C LEU A 24 -10.62 9.09 15.37
N ASN A 25 -11.91 9.23 15.22
CA ASN A 25 -12.84 8.12 15.03
C ASN A 25 -13.85 8.56 13.97
N ILE A 26 -13.77 7.97 12.81
CA ILE A 26 -14.60 8.31 11.65
C ILE A 26 -15.42 7.09 11.26
N ASP A 27 -16.73 7.25 11.23
CA ASP A 27 -17.63 6.39 10.48
C ASP A 27 -17.72 6.92 9.05
N LEU A 28 -17.15 6.16 8.12
CA LEU A 28 -17.10 6.54 6.71
C LEU A 28 -18.49 6.68 6.09
N SER A 29 -19.47 5.91 6.57
CA SER A 29 -20.86 6.03 6.11
C SER A 29 -21.46 7.43 6.39
N SER A 30 -20.94 8.12 7.40
CA SER A 30 -21.38 9.47 7.73
C SER A 30 -20.82 10.56 6.80
N LEU A 31 -19.82 10.21 5.99
CA LEU A 31 -19.14 11.15 5.09
C LEU A 31 -19.78 11.22 3.69
N LYS A 32 -20.81 10.44 3.41
CA LYS A 32 -21.50 10.40 2.10
C LYS A 32 -21.98 11.77 1.60
N ASP A 33 -22.30 12.69 2.53
CA ASP A 33 -22.77 14.03 2.19
C ASP A 33 -21.61 15.04 2.00
N VAL A 34 -20.38 14.64 2.36
CA VAL A 34 -19.18 15.50 2.31
C VAL A 34 -18.23 15.04 1.19
N ILE A 35 -18.12 13.73 0.98
CA ILE A 35 -17.33 13.16 -0.10
C ILE A 35 -18.25 12.97 -1.31
N PRO A 36 -17.93 13.59 -2.46
CA PRO A 36 -18.74 13.43 -3.67
C PRO A 36 -18.56 12.01 -4.24
N LEU A 37 -19.32 11.07 -3.69
CA LEU A 37 -19.37 9.70 -4.22
C LEU A 37 -20.18 9.68 -5.53
N GLY A 38 -19.78 8.85 -6.48
CA GLY A 38 -20.53 8.58 -7.70
C GLY A 38 -21.90 7.94 -7.41
N LYS A 39 -22.76 7.85 -8.44
CA LYS A 39 -24.15 7.37 -8.25
C LYS A 39 -24.25 5.95 -7.67
N ASN A 40 -23.27 5.09 -7.99
CA ASN A 40 -23.23 3.70 -7.56
C ASN A 40 -22.01 3.42 -6.66
N GLU A 41 -21.41 4.46 -6.12
CA GLU A 41 -20.30 4.31 -5.18
C GLU A 41 -20.82 4.18 -3.76
N THR A 42 -20.30 3.21 -3.06
CA THR A 42 -20.56 3.01 -1.63
C THR A 42 -19.26 3.02 -0.85
N LEU A 43 -19.27 3.70 0.28
CA LEU A 43 -18.15 3.73 1.20
C LEU A 43 -18.69 3.61 2.62
N SER A 44 -18.23 2.59 3.33
CA SER A 44 -18.57 2.37 4.74
C SER A 44 -17.36 1.84 5.51
N GLY A 45 -17.47 1.77 6.81
CA GLY A 45 -16.41 1.30 7.70
C GLY A 45 -16.00 2.33 8.73
N ILE A 46 -15.10 1.93 9.62
CA ILE A 46 -14.64 2.76 10.73
C ILE A 46 -13.13 2.92 10.61
N ILE A 47 -12.67 4.17 10.68
CA ILE A 47 -11.27 4.53 10.84
C ILE A 47 -11.07 5.10 12.23
N GLN A 48 -10.17 4.49 12.99
CA GLN A 48 -9.72 4.99 14.28
C GLN A 48 -8.22 5.29 14.19
N ALA A 49 -7.82 6.45 14.68
CA ALA A 49 -6.41 6.80 14.73
C ALA A 49 -6.12 7.59 16.00
N ASP A 50 -4.99 7.28 16.61
CA ASP A 50 -4.41 8.05 17.70
C ASP A 50 -2.97 8.38 17.29
N MET A 51 -2.70 9.64 17.01
CA MET A 51 -1.46 10.06 16.36
C MET A 51 -0.90 11.30 16.99
N MET A 52 0.40 11.30 17.21
CA MET A 52 1.16 12.47 17.62
C MET A 52 2.28 12.73 16.62
N PHE A 53 2.35 13.96 16.15
CA PHE A 53 3.45 14.48 15.34
C PHE A 53 4.02 15.71 16.00
N LYS A 54 5.33 15.76 16.18
CA LYS A 54 6.03 16.90 16.73
C LYS A 54 7.39 17.03 16.06
N GLY A 55 7.79 18.25 15.76
CA GLY A 55 9.07 18.52 15.14
C GLY A 55 9.23 19.98 14.79
N HIS A 56 10.28 20.25 14.03
CA HIS A 56 10.52 21.56 13.44
C HIS A 56 10.92 21.40 11.96
N THR A 57 10.71 22.45 11.18
CA THR A 57 10.90 22.40 9.73
C THR A 57 12.31 22.02 9.30
N ASN A 58 13.32 22.38 10.06
CA ASN A 58 14.72 22.10 9.74
C ASN A 58 15.14 20.66 10.10
N ALA A 59 14.35 19.92 10.87
CA ALA A 59 14.71 18.56 11.27
C ALA A 59 14.79 17.62 10.05
N ALA A 60 13.85 17.76 9.11
CA ALA A 60 13.85 17.01 7.87
C ALA A 60 15.00 17.44 6.94
N GLU A 61 15.22 18.76 6.78
CA GLU A 61 16.26 19.31 5.90
C GLU A 61 17.68 18.95 6.36
N ASN A 62 17.88 18.81 7.67
CA ASN A 62 19.17 18.49 8.27
C ASN A 62 19.37 17.01 8.61
N ALA A 63 18.48 16.13 8.15
CA ALA A 63 18.48 14.70 8.49
C ALA A 63 18.46 14.40 10.00
N GLN A 64 17.87 15.30 10.80
CA GLN A 64 17.74 15.17 12.25
C GLN A 64 16.44 14.43 12.62
N PHE A 65 16.25 13.25 12.06
CA PHE A 65 15.01 12.45 12.24
C PHE A 65 14.75 12.09 13.69
N GLY A 66 15.80 12.01 14.53
CA GLY A 66 15.64 11.80 15.97
C GLY A 66 14.92 12.95 16.70
N GLU A 67 14.80 14.13 16.07
CA GLU A 67 14.05 15.27 16.59
C GLU A 67 12.60 15.30 16.10
N LEU A 68 12.26 14.48 15.10
CA LEU A 68 10.90 14.26 14.66
C LEU A 68 10.27 13.19 15.55
N GLN A 69 9.18 13.54 16.21
CA GLN A 69 8.34 12.59 16.92
C GLN A 69 7.10 12.35 16.03
N ALA A 70 6.98 11.14 15.55
CA ALA A 70 5.85 10.72 14.70
C ALA A 70 5.43 9.34 15.19
N GLU A 71 4.48 9.28 16.10
CA GLU A 71 4.03 8.01 16.66
C GLU A 71 2.51 7.93 16.64
N GLY A 72 2.00 6.73 16.52
CA GLY A 72 0.58 6.53 16.53
C GLY A 72 0.16 5.12 16.18
N VAL A 73 -1.16 4.99 16.20
CA VAL A 73 -1.87 3.77 15.83
C VAL A 73 -2.96 4.15 14.85
N LEU A 74 -3.12 3.35 13.81
CA LEU A 74 -4.22 3.43 12.84
C LEU A 74 -4.93 2.08 12.77
N ASP A 75 -6.20 2.09 13.07
CA ASP A 75 -7.10 0.95 12.92
C ASP A 75 -8.15 1.25 11.84
N ILE A 76 -8.34 0.30 10.95
CA ILE A 76 -9.44 0.29 9.98
C ILE A 76 -10.23 -0.99 10.20
N THR A 77 -11.54 -0.87 10.32
CA THR A 77 -12.43 -2.02 10.48
C THR A 77 -13.63 -1.93 9.56
N GLN A 78 -13.99 -3.05 8.94
CA GLN A 78 -15.17 -3.20 8.10
C GLN A 78 -15.26 -2.13 7.00
N LEU A 79 -14.12 -1.74 6.41
CA LEU A 79 -14.13 -0.82 5.28
C LEU A 79 -14.64 -1.58 4.05
N ASP A 80 -15.73 -1.07 3.49
CA ASP A 80 -16.36 -1.58 2.28
C ASP A 80 -16.41 -0.45 1.25
N TYR A 81 -15.72 -0.64 0.14
CA TYR A 81 -15.70 0.30 -0.96
C TYR A 81 -16.07 -0.40 -2.26
N ASN A 82 -17.13 0.09 -2.87
CA ASN A 82 -17.62 -0.33 -4.18
C ASN A 82 -17.74 0.88 -5.09
N SER A 83 -17.33 0.72 -6.35
CA SER A 83 -17.38 1.78 -7.37
C SER A 83 -17.49 1.18 -8.76
N ASP A 84 -18.32 1.76 -9.60
CA ASP A 84 -18.43 1.38 -11.02
C ASP A 84 -17.11 1.56 -11.81
N SER A 85 -16.19 2.36 -11.28
CA SER A 85 -14.86 2.57 -11.87
C SER A 85 -13.85 1.46 -11.54
N LEU A 86 -14.17 0.62 -10.55
CA LEU A 86 -13.38 -0.53 -10.17
C LEU A 86 -14.09 -1.82 -10.62
N PRO A 87 -13.36 -2.77 -11.19
CA PRO A 87 -13.94 -4.04 -11.60
C PRO A 87 -14.29 -4.96 -10.42
N TYR A 88 -13.91 -4.58 -9.19
CA TYR A 88 -14.11 -5.40 -7.99
C TYR A 88 -14.42 -4.56 -6.76
N ASP A 89 -15.23 -5.15 -5.87
CA ASP A 89 -15.44 -4.65 -4.52
C ASP A 89 -14.15 -4.80 -3.69
N ILE A 90 -13.85 -3.79 -2.88
CA ILE A 90 -12.73 -3.80 -1.95
C ILE A 90 -13.30 -3.83 -0.53
N PHE A 91 -12.97 -4.88 0.21
CA PHE A 91 -13.37 -5.02 1.60
C PHE A 91 -12.17 -5.24 2.50
N VAL A 92 -11.93 -4.31 3.43
CA VAL A 92 -10.93 -4.46 4.49
C VAL A 92 -11.65 -4.87 5.76
N ASN A 93 -11.53 -6.14 6.12
CA ASN A 93 -12.12 -6.64 7.37
C ASN A 93 -11.44 -5.97 8.58
N LYS A 94 -10.09 -5.93 8.55
CA LYS A 94 -9.29 -5.35 9.62
C LYS A 94 -7.93 -4.90 9.08
N MET A 95 -7.49 -3.72 9.55
CA MET A 95 -6.11 -3.27 9.42
C MET A 95 -5.66 -2.69 10.75
N HIS A 96 -4.45 -3.01 11.18
CA HIS A 96 -3.82 -2.41 12.35
C HIS A 96 -2.37 -2.07 12.04
N LEU A 97 -2.06 -0.79 12.14
CA LEU A 97 -0.74 -0.22 11.90
C LEU A 97 -0.32 0.57 13.13
N ASP A 98 0.82 0.24 13.70
CA ASP A 98 1.52 1.06 14.69
C ASP A 98 2.82 1.60 14.11
N PHE A 99 3.13 2.85 14.42
CA PHE A 99 4.32 3.49 13.90
C PHE A 99 4.96 4.45 14.90
N ASN A 100 6.26 4.62 14.76
CA ASN A 100 7.06 5.63 15.45
C ASN A 100 8.23 6.02 14.53
N PRO A 101 9.10 6.98 14.85
CA PRO A 101 10.19 7.39 13.94
C PRO A 101 11.12 6.25 13.49
N ALA A 102 11.25 5.19 14.28
CA ALA A 102 12.13 4.07 13.95
C ALA A 102 11.49 3.03 13.03
N PHE A 103 10.18 2.90 13.04
CA PHE A 103 9.49 1.89 12.24
C PHE A 103 8.00 2.18 12.02
N ALA A 104 7.45 1.56 10.98
CA ALA A 104 6.02 1.34 10.80
C ALA A 104 5.76 -0.18 10.74
N ASN A 105 4.84 -0.66 11.54
CA ASN A 105 4.57 -2.07 11.78
C ASN A 105 3.10 -2.38 11.50
N LEU A 106 2.85 -3.06 10.39
CA LEU A 106 1.54 -3.58 10.00
C LEU A 106 1.34 -4.94 10.67
N THR A 107 0.65 -4.97 11.80
CA THR A 107 0.45 -6.22 12.55
C THR A 107 -0.69 -7.06 12.00
N ALA A 108 -1.65 -6.44 11.34
CA ALA A 108 -2.74 -7.13 10.66
C ALA A 108 -3.24 -6.30 9.48
N PHE A 109 -3.47 -6.96 8.36
CA PHE A 109 -4.21 -6.42 7.23
C PHE A 109 -4.93 -7.57 6.53
N ASP A 110 -6.22 -7.62 6.70
CA ASP A 110 -7.13 -8.64 6.14
C ASP A 110 -8.02 -7.95 5.09
N LEU A 111 -7.73 -8.26 3.84
CA LEU A 111 -8.27 -7.60 2.65
C LEU A 111 -8.92 -8.62 1.73
N MET A 112 -10.08 -8.30 1.22
CA MET A 112 -10.75 -9.03 0.13
C MET A 112 -10.91 -8.09 -1.07
N VAL A 113 -10.48 -8.54 -2.24
CA VAL A 113 -10.68 -7.88 -3.53
C VAL A 113 -11.37 -8.86 -4.46
N GLY A 114 -12.60 -8.57 -4.81
CA GLY A 114 -13.43 -9.54 -5.51
C GLY A 114 -13.58 -10.85 -4.74
N LYS A 115 -13.05 -11.94 -5.28
CA LYS A 115 -13.06 -13.28 -4.65
C LYS A 115 -11.74 -13.64 -3.96
N SER A 116 -10.75 -12.77 -4.05
CA SER A 116 -9.40 -13.00 -3.54
C SER A 116 -9.28 -12.47 -2.11
N ASN A 117 -9.01 -13.37 -1.18
CA ASN A 117 -8.76 -13.02 0.22
C ASN A 117 -7.24 -12.95 0.48
N MET A 118 -6.79 -11.88 1.09
CA MET A 118 -5.38 -11.59 1.32
C MET A 118 -5.14 -11.14 2.75
N GLN A 119 -4.13 -11.72 3.38
CA GLN A 119 -3.70 -11.35 4.72
C GLN A 119 -2.24 -10.93 4.67
N MET A 120 -1.94 -9.83 5.30
CA MET A 120 -0.60 -9.26 5.32
C MET A 120 -0.21 -8.80 6.71
N ASN A 121 1.05 -8.98 7.03
CA ASN A 121 1.71 -8.33 8.15
C ASN A 121 3.18 -8.08 7.81
N GLY A 122 3.76 -7.06 8.42
CA GLY A 122 5.14 -6.72 8.11
C GLY A 122 5.60 -5.48 8.82
N LYS A 123 6.86 -5.16 8.63
CA LYS A 123 7.50 -4.03 9.27
C LYS A 123 8.46 -3.36 8.32
N VAL A 124 8.47 -2.04 8.33
CA VAL A 124 9.44 -1.21 7.63
C VAL A 124 10.19 -0.32 8.60
N THR A 125 11.45 -0.08 8.32
CA THR A 125 12.32 0.86 9.03
C THR A 125 12.88 1.87 8.04
N HIS A 126 13.44 2.97 8.52
CA HIS A 126 13.98 4.05 7.69
C HIS A 126 12.95 4.68 6.75
N TYR A 127 11.66 4.56 7.08
CA TYR A 127 10.60 5.05 6.20
C TYR A 127 10.56 6.60 6.13
N LEU A 128 10.99 7.29 7.19
CA LEU A 128 11.11 8.76 7.19
C LEU A 128 12.31 9.20 6.34
N GLU A 129 13.44 8.54 6.49
CA GLU A 129 14.65 8.78 5.72
C GLU A 129 14.41 8.50 4.23
N TYR A 130 13.69 7.42 3.93
CA TYR A 130 13.26 7.11 2.57
C TYR A 130 12.36 8.20 1.97
N ALA A 131 11.35 8.65 2.73
CA ALA A 131 10.39 9.62 2.24
C ALA A 131 10.96 11.03 2.05
N ILE A 132 11.98 11.40 2.84
CA ILE A 132 12.51 12.77 2.89
C ILE A 132 13.84 12.88 2.16
N ASN A 133 14.71 11.89 2.28
CA ASN A 133 16.10 11.94 1.77
C ASN A 133 16.38 10.90 0.68
N ASP A 134 15.37 10.14 0.23
CA ASP A 134 15.52 9.07 -0.76
C ASP A 134 16.53 7.98 -0.32
N GLU A 135 16.67 7.78 0.99
CA GLU A 135 17.48 6.71 1.56
C GLU A 135 16.82 5.34 1.37
N ALA A 136 17.51 4.26 1.74
CA ALA A 136 16.98 2.92 1.53
C ALA A 136 15.83 2.59 2.49
N LEU A 137 14.66 2.26 1.94
CA LEU A 137 13.56 1.64 2.69
C LEU A 137 13.92 0.20 3.00
N VAL A 138 13.95 -0.16 4.27
CA VAL A 138 14.27 -1.51 4.72
C VAL A 138 13.04 -2.15 5.34
N GLY A 139 12.71 -3.38 4.94
CA GLY A 139 11.54 -4.02 5.53
C GLY A 139 11.29 -5.46 5.12
N SER A 140 10.21 -5.99 5.68
CA SER A 140 9.69 -7.29 5.31
C SER A 140 8.17 -7.32 5.38
N LEU A 141 7.58 -8.11 4.49
CA LEU A 141 6.15 -8.39 4.45
C LEU A 141 5.93 -9.89 4.37
N ASN A 142 5.02 -10.40 5.16
CA ASN A 142 4.46 -11.72 5.01
C ASN A 142 3.09 -11.57 4.35
N PHE A 143 2.90 -12.28 3.26
CA PHE A 143 1.67 -12.34 2.51
C PHE A 143 1.10 -13.74 2.59
N PHE A 144 -0.13 -13.87 2.94
CA PHE A 144 -0.88 -15.11 2.91
C PHE A 144 -2.19 -14.93 2.17
N SER A 145 -2.53 -15.90 1.32
CA SER A 145 -3.85 -15.97 0.68
C SER A 145 -4.35 -17.42 0.68
N PRO A 146 -5.53 -17.70 1.25
CA PRO A 146 -6.16 -19.01 1.09
C PRO A 146 -6.61 -19.25 -0.35
N SER A 147 -6.98 -18.20 -1.08
CA SER A 147 -7.36 -18.27 -2.48
C SER A 147 -7.17 -16.92 -3.17
N ILE A 148 -6.44 -16.91 -4.27
CA ILE A 148 -6.28 -15.74 -5.13
C ILE A 148 -6.57 -16.13 -6.58
N ASN A 149 -7.40 -15.32 -7.24
CA ASN A 149 -7.67 -15.43 -8.66
C ASN A 149 -6.98 -14.28 -9.38
N ILE A 150 -5.85 -14.56 -10.03
CA ILE A 150 -5.08 -13.52 -10.74
C ILE A 150 -5.89 -12.92 -11.89
N ASN A 151 -6.80 -13.67 -12.49
CA ASN A 151 -7.63 -13.16 -13.57
C ASN A 151 -8.49 -11.95 -13.14
N ASP A 152 -8.85 -11.91 -11.85
CA ASP A 152 -9.59 -10.77 -11.29
C ASP A 152 -8.74 -9.47 -11.32
N PHE A 153 -7.42 -9.54 -11.40
CA PHE A 153 -6.50 -8.39 -11.42
C PHE A 153 -5.93 -8.06 -12.83
N MET A 154 -6.15 -8.97 -13.77
CA MET A 154 -5.72 -8.79 -15.16
C MET A 154 -6.79 -8.10 -15.97
N GLY A 155 -7.14 -6.88 -15.70
CA GLY A 155 -8.23 -6.12 -16.33
C GLY A 155 -8.74 -6.66 -17.65
N SER A 156 -10.04 -6.61 -17.88
CA SER A 156 -10.62 -6.96 -19.18
C SER A 156 -10.17 -5.91 -20.22
N ASP A 157 -9.00 -6.13 -20.82
CA ASP A 157 -8.62 -5.47 -22.08
C ASP A 157 -9.54 -5.97 -23.23
N GLU A 158 -10.86 -5.96 -23.01
CA GLU A 158 -11.85 -6.09 -24.06
C GLU A 158 -12.25 -4.70 -24.56
N SER A 159 -11.37 -4.00 -25.21
CA SER A 159 -11.73 -2.99 -26.21
C SER A 159 -10.56 -2.64 -27.12
N SER A 160 -10.01 -3.61 -27.81
CA SER A 160 -9.38 -3.32 -29.11
C SER A 160 -10.14 -4.11 -30.18
N THR A 161 -11.23 -3.50 -30.65
CA THR A 161 -11.85 -3.88 -31.93
C THR A 161 -10.78 -3.78 -32.99
N ALA A 162 -10.16 -4.90 -33.32
CA ALA A 162 -9.28 -5.02 -34.45
C ALA A 162 -10.13 -4.82 -35.73
N THR A 163 -10.09 -3.63 -36.28
CA THR A 163 -10.47 -3.37 -37.67
C THR A 163 -9.44 -4.09 -38.53
N THR A 164 -9.90 -5.17 -39.15
CA THR A 164 -9.14 -5.94 -40.13
C THR A 164 -8.86 -5.08 -41.34
N GLU A 165 -7.66 -4.55 -41.46
CA GLU A 165 -7.10 -4.19 -42.77
C GLU A 165 -5.90 -5.10 -43.04
N THR A 166 -6.11 -5.97 -44.00
CA THR A 166 -5.13 -6.84 -44.62
C THR A 166 -4.08 -5.99 -45.33
N THR A 167 -2.83 -5.98 -44.82
CA THR A 167 -1.66 -5.78 -45.66
C THR A 167 -0.50 -6.62 -45.11
N ASP A 168 -0.09 -7.49 -45.97
CA ASP A 168 1.05 -8.40 -45.93
C ASP A 168 2.36 -7.64 -45.64
N SER A 169 3.01 -7.95 -44.51
CA SER A 169 4.46 -7.77 -44.34
C SER A 169 4.93 -8.47 -43.06
N SER A 170 5.69 -9.50 -43.25
CA SER A 170 6.41 -10.26 -42.24
C SER A 170 7.45 -9.42 -41.50
N VAL A 171 7.18 -9.05 -40.25
CA VAL A 171 8.17 -8.54 -39.29
C VAL A 171 8.07 -9.40 -38.05
N PRO A 172 9.19 -9.89 -37.47
CA PRO A 172 9.17 -10.71 -36.27
C PRO A 172 8.51 -9.94 -35.13
N ALA A 173 7.58 -10.57 -34.42
CA ALA A 173 6.97 -10.03 -33.22
C ALA A 173 8.06 -9.80 -32.17
N ASP A 174 8.44 -8.54 -32.01
CA ASP A 174 9.26 -8.07 -30.90
C ASP A 174 8.37 -8.13 -29.64
N THR A 175 8.49 -9.22 -28.89
CA THR A 175 7.91 -9.32 -27.56
C THR A 175 8.69 -8.37 -26.66
N SER A 176 8.31 -7.10 -26.70
CA SER A 176 8.77 -6.11 -25.74
C SER A 176 8.15 -6.45 -24.37
N SER A 177 8.75 -7.43 -23.69
CA SER A 177 8.56 -7.58 -22.26
C SER A 177 8.99 -6.26 -21.62
N SER A 178 8.04 -5.49 -21.08
CA SER A 178 8.34 -4.28 -20.33
C SER A 178 9.24 -4.66 -19.16
N VAL A 179 10.50 -4.25 -19.20
CA VAL A 179 11.43 -4.46 -18.09
C VAL A 179 10.93 -3.64 -16.90
N VAL A 180 10.52 -4.30 -15.83
CA VAL A 180 10.17 -3.64 -14.58
C VAL A 180 11.45 -3.12 -13.95
N ILE A 181 11.61 -1.80 -13.92
CA ILE A 181 12.75 -1.15 -13.27
C ILE A 181 12.44 -1.08 -11.76
N LEU A 182 13.23 -1.78 -10.97
CA LEU A 182 13.12 -1.75 -9.52
C LEU A 182 13.97 -0.60 -8.95
N PRO A 183 13.47 0.14 -7.95
CA PRO A 183 14.25 1.17 -7.27
C PRO A 183 15.48 0.57 -6.57
N ASN A 184 16.61 1.29 -6.62
CA ASN A 184 17.85 0.85 -5.97
C ASN A 184 17.85 1.06 -4.45
N ASN A 185 16.97 1.93 -3.97
CA ASN A 185 16.82 2.32 -2.57
C ASN A 185 15.72 1.53 -1.84
N ILE A 186 15.52 0.28 -2.22
CA ILE A 186 14.63 -0.66 -1.53
C ILE A 186 15.43 -1.90 -1.15
N ASP A 187 15.45 -2.24 0.15
CA ASP A 187 15.92 -3.51 0.70
C ASP A 187 14.73 -4.18 1.40
N PHE A 188 14.02 -5.03 0.66
CA PHE A 188 12.74 -5.54 1.09
C PHE A 188 12.62 -7.04 0.87
N THR A 189 12.09 -7.74 1.87
CA THR A 189 11.82 -9.18 1.78
C THR A 189 10.32 -9.44 1.84
N LEU A 190 9.79 -10.07 0.81
CA LEU A 190 8.42 -10.56 0.74
C LEU A 190 8.42 -12.09 0.90
N ASN A 191 7.75 -12.58 1.93
CA ASN A 191 7.45 -14.01 2.09
C ASN A 191 6.00 -14.23 1.68
N ALA A 192 5.77 -14.99 0.62
CA ALA A 192 4.44 -15.27 0.11
C ALA A 192 4.06 -16.73 0.32
N LYS A 193 2.81 -16.95 0.73
CA LYS A 193 2.17 -18.25 0.81
C LYS A 193 0.75 -18.13 0.28
N ILE A 194 0.41 -18.94 -0.73
CA ILE A 194 -0.91 -18.97 -1.36
C ILE A 194 -1.36 -20.42 -1.40
N ASP A 195 -2.46 -20.74 -0.71
CA ASP A 195 -2.94 -22.12 -0.69
C ASP A 195 -3.54 -22.51 -2.04
N GLN A 196 -4.26 -21.60 -2.71
CA GLN A 196 -4.83 -21.82 -4.03
C GLN A 196 -4.68 -20.58 -4.91
N LEU A 197 -4.04 -20.72 -6.07
CA LEU A 197 -3.87 -19.68 -7.07
C LEU A 197 -4.51 -20.11 -8.36
N THR A 198 -5.41 -19.27 -8.90
CA THR A 198 -6.02 -19.46 -10.21
C THR A 198 -5.44 -18.44 -11.19
N TYR A 199 -4.96 -18.95 -12.32
CA TYR A 199 -4.47 -18.14 -13.43
C TYR A 199 -4.98 -18.73 -14.75
N ASP A 200 -5.72 -17.96 -15.51
CA ASP A 200 -6.48 -18.44 -16.65
C ASP A 200 -7.39 -19.61 -16.22
N ASN A 201 -7.27 -20.75 -16.81
CA ASN A 201 -7.98 -21.98 -16.46
C ASN A 201 -7.15 -22.93 -15.60
N ALA A 202 -5.91 -22.54 -15.26
CA ALA A 202 -5.00 -23.35 -14.45
C ALA A 202 -5.17 -23.04 -12.96
N GLN A 203 -5.11 -24.08 -12.14
CA GLN A 203 -5.16 -23.98 -10.71
C GLN A 203 -3.87 -24.56 -10.11
N PHE A 204 -3.21 -23.76 -9.28
CA PHE A 204 -2.00 -24.13 -8.59
C PHE A 204 -2.29 -24.18 -7.10
N ASN A 205 -1.75 -25.17 -6.41
CA ASN A 205 -1.95 -25.35 -4.98
C ASN A 205 -0.61 -25.20 -4.24
N ALA A 206 -0.67 -24.65 -3.04
CA ALA A 206 0.49 -24.48 -2.15
C ALA A 206 1.63 -23.65 -2.79
N VAL A 207 1.27 -22.62 -3.55
CA VAL A 207 2.25 -21.69 -4.15
C VAL A 207 2.92 -20.87 -3.06
N GLY A 208 4.22 -20.77 -3.08
CA GLY A 208 4.93 -19.97 -2.10
C GLY A 208 6.37 -19.68 -2.47
N GLY A 209 6.96 -18.76 -1.73
CA GLY A 209 8.37 -18.41 -1.91
C GLY A 209 8.75 -17.13 -1.20
N THR A 210 10.02 -16.79 -1.32
CA THR A 210 10.57 -15.54 -0.81
C THR A 210 11.09 -14.72 -1.98
N VAL A 211 10.68 -13.44 -2.05
CA VAL A 211 11.21 -12.46 -2.99
C VAL A 211 11.99 -11.42 -2.20
N GLN A 212 13.27 -11.29 -2.47
CA GLN A 212 14.10 -10.22 -1.93
C GLN A 212 14.37 -9.19 -3.01
N ILE A 213 14.03 -7.95 -2.73
CA ILE A 213 14.34 -6.79 -3.57
C ILE A 213 15.49 -6.05 -2.90
N LYS A 214 16.61 -5.93 -3.60
CA LYS A 214 17.79 -5.23 -3.12
C LYS A 214 18.62 -4.70 -4.27
N GLU A 215 19.10 -3.45 -4.16
CA GLU A 215 19.97 -2.84 -5.18
C GLU A 215 19.40 -2.97 -6.60
N GLY A 216 18.10 -2.69 -6.76
CA GLY A 216 17.42 -2.77 -8.06
C GLY A 216 17.27 -4.19 -8.63
N LYS A 217 17.51 -5.23 -7.82
CA LYS A 217 17.39 -6.63 -8.21
C LYS A 217 16.31 -7.33 -7.41
N ALA A 218 15.58 -8.24 -8.04
CA ALA A 218 14.69 -9.18 -7.38
C ALA A 218 15.32 -10.57 -7.39
N ILE A 219 15.48 -11.17 -6.22
CA ILE A 219 15.98 -12.54 -6.04
C ILE A 219 14.82 -13.36 -5.49
N MET A 220 14.47 -14.42 -6.19
CA MET A 220 13.41 -15.33 -5.76
C MET A 220 14.05 -16.63 -5.25
N THR A 221 13.64 -17.06 -4.08
CA THR A 221 14.13 -18.28 -3.42
C THR A 221 12.98 -19.07 -2.84
N ASN A 222 13.22 -20.36 -2.59
CA ASN A 222 12.23 -21.27 -1.99
C ASN A 222 10.88 -21.30 -2.74
N LEU A 223 10.95 -21.12 -4.07
CA LEU A 223 9.75 -21.19 -4.89
C LEU A 223 9.23 -22.64 -4.89
N GLY A 224 7.97 -22.80 -4.56
CA GLY A 224 7.25 -24.07 -4.54
C GLY A 224 5.86 -23.94 -5.17
N LEU A 225 5.41 -25.03 -5.77
CA LEU A 225 4.07 -25.24 -6.31
C LEU A 225 3.54 -26.53 -5.71
#